data_c7b43659505ebb1dd12c0ef73c20545d
#
_entry.id   c7b43659505ebb1dd12c0ef73c20545d
#
_cell.length_a   1.000
_cell.length_b   1.000
_cell.length_c   1.000
_cell.angle_alpha   90.00
_cell.angle_beta   90.00
_cell.angle_gamma   90.00
#
_symmetry.space_group_name_H-M   'P 1'
#
loop_
_entity.id
_entity.type
_entity.pdbx_description
1 polymer ?
#
loop_
_entity_poly.entity_id
_entity_poly.type
_entity_poly.pdbx_seq_one_letter_code
_entity_poly.pdbx_strand_id
1 'polypeptide(L)'
;MKTKDSWGSIIYDKVRHAYRARYYSPRKPGMRVQRMFSDKLTAQGWLAKEKQLVEADRAGTATWTHPSEREAERKAKDARDNVTLRDYATQYVENWRRKDGRPFEEATKRKHREYLGHLLKASFVGKTVASITEADIYKWLDTPMEPTPRLRAFQLLKSVMAKAEREKLIERSPVTMSNPKLPKSRQAQIPVATSEELKAIYDNMPEYCRIAVYLGACFDLRINEVCALQVRDVNLKRMVLHVRHSVGKGEGDRGLRRLKDTKTAASTADLPIPEAMVPMLKKQINGRKADSMLIESPKTGGILSDPALRRLFNRAAAIAGRPDLHFHTLRATAIDAATHQGATLKETMALGRHDDEKTSIERYQRAGSARLRELSNAVATSLLPHKRSREDVERDIARTKQKLAALEDELETLTETDGPKN
;
A
#
# COMPACT_ATOMS: atom_id res chain seq x y z
N MET A 1 -35.78 -50.63 52.48
CA MET A 1 -36.56 -49.73 51.56
C MET A 1 -35.66 -49.11 50.53
N LYS A 2 -35.87 -49.45 49.28
CA LYS A 2 -35.17 -48.78 48.16
C LYS A 2 -35.81 -47.42 47.94
N THR A 3 -35.14 -46.36 48.32
CA THR A 3 -35.58 -45.00 47.98
C THR A 3 -35.56 -44.86 46.47
N LYS A 4 -36.74 -44.84 45.89
CA LYS A 4 -37.04 -44.78 44.46
C LYS A 4 -37.03 -43.32 43.93
N ASP A 5 -35.97 -42.56 44.27
CA ASP A 5 -35.81 -41.19 43.76
C ASP A 5 -34.39 -40.95 43.30
N SER A 6 -33.88 -41.84 42.46
CA SER A 6 -32.60 -41.58 41.80
C SER A 6 -32.81 -41.07 40.39
N TRP A 7 -32.77 -39.76 40.22
CA TRP A 7 -32.56 -39.15 38.93
C TRP A 7 -31.18 -39.61 38.42
N GLY A 8 -31.13 -40.54 37.49
CA GLY A 8 -29.92 -41.18 37.02
C GLY A 8 -29.41 -42.33 37.87
N SER A 9 -28.26 -42.93 37.52
CA SER A 9 -27.64 -44.02 38.23
C SER A 9 -26.12 -43.99 38.15
N ILE A 10 -25.47 -44.50 39.20
CA ILE A 10 -24.02 -44.68 39.26
C ILE A 10 -23.73 -46.19 39.41
N ILE A 11 -22.92 -46.74 38.55
CA ILE A 11 -22.55 -48.16 38.49
C ILE A 11 -21.04 -48.25 38.52
N TYR A 12 -20.49 -49.11 39.35
CA TYR A 12 -19.06 -49.41 39.34
C TYR A 12 -18.75 -50.40 38.21
N ASP A 13 -17.86 -49.99 37.34
CA ASP A 13 -17.35 -50.82 36.23
C ASP A 13 -16.10 -51.56 36.71
N LYS A 14 -16.23 -52.86 36.99
CA LYS A 14 -15.16 -53.67 37.52
C LYS A 14 -13.98 -53.86 36.56
N VAL A 15 -14.24 -53.80 35.25
CA VAL A 15 -13.20 -53.96 34.21
C VAL A 15 -12.32 -52.71 34.09
N ARG A 16 -12.97 -51.55 34.20
CA ARG A 16 -12.29 -50.27 34.10
C ARG A 16 -11.89 -49.63 35.42
N HIS A 17 -12.19 -50.30 36.51
CA HIS A 17 -11.98 -49.78 37.86
C HIS A 17 -12.46 -48.35 38.08
N ALA A 18 -13.66 -48.04 37.53
CA ALA A 18 -14.20 -46.68 37.49
C ALA A 18 -15.72 -46.65 37.70
N TYR A 19 -16.24 -45.51 38.13
CA TYR A 19 -17.66 -45.27 38.34
C TYR A 19 -18.29 -44.67 37.10
N ARG A 20 -19.33 -45.31 36.53
CA ARG A 20 -20.12 -44.83 35.39
C ARG A 20 -21.37 -44.14 35.92
N ALA A 21 -21.43 -42.80 35.83
CA ALA A 21 -22.63 -42.05 36.07
C ALA A 21 -23.42 -41.90 34.75
N ARG A 22 -24.74 -42.05 34.82
CA ARG A 22 -25.62 -41.96 33.64
C ARG A 22 -27.01 -41.46 34.00
N TYR A 23 -27.63 -40.76 33.05
CA TYR A 23 -29.04 -40.30 33.09
C TYR A 23 -29.64 -40.28 31.67
N TYR A 24 -30.95 -40.07 31.55
CA TYR A 24 -31.59 -39.96 30.25
C TYR A 24 -31.56 -38.52 29.74
N SER A 25 -31.23 -38.34 28.46
CA SER A 25 -31.20 -37.05 27.83
C SER A 25 -32.59 -36.37 27.84
N PRO A 26 -32.72 -35.10 28.24
CA PRO A 26 -33.98 -34.37 28.18
C PRO A 26 -34.41 -34.03 26.76
N ARG A 27 -33.47 -34.03 25.78
CA ARG A 27 -33.71 -33.65 24.39
C ARG A 27 -33.98 -34.83 23.46
N LYS A 28 -33.46 -36.05 23.81
CA LYS A 28 -33.61 -37.24 22.97
C LYS A 28 -34.14 -38.40 23.83
N PRO A 29 -35.44 -38.70 23.74
CA PRO A 29 -36.06 -39.80 24.49
C PRO A 29 -35.32 -41.15 24.25
N GLY A 30 -35.08 -41.88 25.33
CA GLY A 30 -34.37 -43.15 25.28
C GLY A 30 -32.83 -43.08 25.18
N MET A 31 -32.26 -41.95 24.86
CA MET A 31 -30.81 -41.77 24.80
C MET A 31 -30.24 -41.55 26.20
N ARG A 32 -29.18 -42.31 26.55
CA ARG A 32 -28.46 -42.18 27.82
C ARG A 32 -27.23 -41.29 27.63
N VAL A 33 -27.10 -40.32 28.51
CA VAL A 33 -25.87 -39.51 28.69
C VAL A 33 -25.08 -40.17 29.81
N GLN A 34 -23.78 -40.45 29.59
CA GLN A 34 -22.95 -41.12 30.57
C GLN A 34 -21.53 -40.56 30.61
N ARG A 35 -20.90 -40.65 31.80
CA ARG A 35 -19.51 -40.26 32.00
C ARG A 35 -18.83 -41.19 33.03
N MET A 36 -17.54 -41.45 32.84
CA MET A 36 -16.71 -42.27 33.74
C MET A 36 -15.93 -41.38 34.72
N PHE A 37 -15.80 -41.84 35.95
CA PHE A 37 -15.07 -41.14 37.03
C PHE A 37 -14.23 -42.14 37.81
N SER A 38 -13.07 -41.68 38.34
CA SER A 38 -12.19 -42.47 39.17
C SER A 38 -12.76 -42.78 40.56
N ASP A 39 -13.62 -41.89 41.06
CA ASP A 39 -14.22 -42.02 42.39
C ASP A 39 -15.73 -41.77 42.36
N LYS A 40 -16.40 -42.31 43.39
CA LYS A 40 -17.88 -42.27 43.51
C LYS A 40 -18.40 -40.88 43.87
N LEU A 41 -17.64 -40.10 44.63
CA LEU A 41 -18.06 -38.77 45.08
C LEU A 41 -18.10 -37.79 43.90
N THR A 42 -17.08 -37.80 43.07
CA THR A 42 -17.04 -36.98 41.81
C THR A 42 -18.17 -37.40 40.88
N ALA A 43 -18.47 -38.69 40.74
CA ALA A 43 -19.58 -39.18 39.93
C ALA A 43 -20.94 -38.66 40.46
N GLN A 44 -21.13 -38.64 41.80
CA GLN A 44 -22.32 -38.09 42.45
C GLN A 44 -22.45 -36.57 42.20
N GLY A 45 -21.35 -35.82 42.40
CA GLY A 45 -21.31 -34.39 42.17
C GLY A 45 -21.67 -34.01 40.72
N TRP A 46 -21.12 -34.75 39.74
CA TRP A 46 -21.48 -34.53 38.33
C TRP A 46 -22.95 -34.80 38.08
N LEU A 47 -23.51 -35.91 38.58
CA LEU A 47 -24.90 -36.27 38.38
C LEU A 47 -25.86 -35.26 39.03
N ALA A 48 -25.55 -34.74 40.19
CA ALA A 48 -26.31 -33.68 40.85
C ALA A 48 -26.32 -32.38 40.03
N LYS A 49 -25.16 -31.99 39.49
CA LYS A 49 -25.04 -30.82 38.64
C LYS A 49 -25.83 -30.97 37.33
N GLU A 50 -25.80 -32.14 36.71
CA GLU A 50 -26.59 -32.41 35.50
C GLU A 50 -28.10 -32.38 35.82
N LYS A 51 -28.52 -32.88 36.99
CA LYS A 51 -29.92 -32.80 37.46
C LYS A 51 -30.38 -31.33 37.54
N GLN A 52 -29.61 -30.49 38.20
CA GLN A 52 -29.91 -29.03 38.29
C GLN A 52 -30.07 -28.37 36.91
N LEU A 53 -29.18 -28.71 35.95
CA LEU A 53 -29.24 -28.14 34.61
C LEU A 53 -30.49 -28.59 33.82
N VAL A 54 -30.91 -29.87 33.99
CA VAL A 54 -32.13 -30.40 33.38
C VAL A 54 -33.36 -29.80 34.04
N GLU A 55 -33.36 -29.58 35.34
CA GLU A 55 -34.45 -28.91 36.06
C GLU A 55 -34.60 -27.44 35.68
N ALA A 56 -33.46 -26.74 35.53
CA ALA A 56 -33.43 -25.34 35.03
C ALA A 56 -33.95 -25.24 33.59
N ASP A 57 -33.63 -26.18 32.72
CA ASP A 57 -34.14 -26.25 31.35
C ASP A 57 -35.66 -26.50 31.34
N ARG A 58 -36.18 -27.35 32.19
CA ARG A 58 -37.66 -27.60 32.38
C ARG A 58 -38.37 -26.39 32.90
N ALA A 59 -37.72 -25.64 33.79
CA ALA A 59 -38.26 -24.37 34.33
C ALA A 59 -38.15 -23.18 33.37
N GLY A 60 -37.51 -23.34 32.20
CA GLY A 60 -37.28 -22.27 31.24
C GLY A 60 -36.22 -21.23 31.63
N THR A 61 -35.49 -21.46 32.75
CA THR A 61 -34.47 -20.54 33.27
C THR A 61 -33.08 -20.72 32.60
N ALA A 62 -32.84 -21.87 32.00
CA ALA A 62 -31.62 -22.17 31.26
C ALA A 62 -31.89 -23.16 30.12
N THR A 63 -30.97 -23.28 29.18
CA THR A 63 -31.04 -24.30 28.10
C THR A 63 -30.04 -25.42 28.40
N TRP A 64 -30.54 -26.65 28.51
CA TRP A 64 -29.66 -27.81 28.64
C TRP A 64 -29.03 -28.15 27.30
N THR A 65 -27.69 -28.29 27.28
CA THR A 65 -26.89 -28.79 26.17
C THR A 65 -26.13 -30.05 26.61
N HIS A 66 -25.77 -30.90 25.62
CA HIS A 66 -25.07 -32.15 25.96
C HIS A 66 -23.72 -31.87 26.63
N PRO A 67 -23.29 -32.64 27.68
CA PRO A 67 -22.02 -32.41 28.37
C PRO A 67 -20.79 -32.31 27.47
N SER A 68 -20.75 -33.10 26.39
CA SER A 68 -19.65 -33.02 25.41
C SER A 68 -19.64 -31.70 24.60
N GLU A 69 -20.81 -31.15 24.33
CA GLU A 69 -20.93 -29.86 23.64
C GLU A 69 -20.43 -28.73 24.58
N ARG A 70 -20.88 -28.72 25.83
CA ARG A 70 -20.41 -27.76 26.84
C ARG A 70 -18.90 -27.86 27.07
N GLU A 71 -18.34 -29.08 27.08
CA GLU A 71 -16.90 -29.27 27.21
C GLU A 71 -16.14 -28.80 25.96
N ALA A 72 -16.69 -29.04 24.77
CA ALA A 72 -16.13 -28.53 23.54
C ALA A 72 -16.18 -27.00 23.47
N GLU A 73 -17.30 -26.38 23.85
CA GLU A 73 -17.46 -24.93 23.96
C GLU A 73 -16.48 -24.31 24.96
N ARG A 74 -16.33 -24.95 26.15
CA ARG A 74 -15.36 -24.52 27.15
C ARG A 74 -13.92 -24.59 26.60
N LYS A 75 -13.55 -25.74 26.02
CA LYS A 75 -12.21 -25.88 25.39
C LYS A 75 -11.96 -24.89 24.28
N ALA A 76 -12.97 -24.63 23.45
CA ALA A 76 -12.89 -23.64 22.39
C ALA A 76 -12.73 -22.22 22.96
N LYS A 77 -13.46 -21.91 24.04
CA LYS A 77 -13.32 -20.63 24.75
C LYS A 77 -11.95 -20.50 25.40
N ASP A 78 -11.51 -21.51 26.16
CA ASP A 78 -10.19 -21.52 26.79
C ASP A 78 -9.06 -21.39 25.75
N ALA A 79 -9.19 -22.07 24.60
CA ALA A 79 -8.24 -21.97 23.50
C ALA A 79 -8.23 -20.55 22.88
N ARG A 80 -9.39 -19.90 22.74
CA ARG A 80 -9.49 -18.52 22.27
C ARG A 80 -8.89 -17.52 23.26
N ASP A 81 -9.21 -17.69 24.55
CA ASP A 81 -8.77 -16.77 25.61
C ASP A 81 -7.25 -16.89 25.85
N ASN A 82 -6.63 -18.02 25.48
CA ASN A 82 -5.20 -18.29 25.63
C ASN A 82 -4.37 -18.03 24.36
N VAL A 83 -4.96 -17.52 23.26
CA VAL A 83 -4.22 -17.19 22.04
C VAL A 83 -3.23 -16.06 22.33
N THR A 84 -1.94 -16.29 22.10
CA THR A 84 -0.92 -15.23 22.25
C THR A 84 -0.95 -14.23 21.11
N LEU A 85 -0.50 -12.99 21.34
CA LEU A 85 -0.35 -12.01 20.27
C LEU A 85 0.60 -12.52 19.18
N ARG A 86 1.66 -13.22 19.56
CA ARG A 86 2.62 -13.82 18.62
C ARG A 86 1.92 -14.71 17.61
N ASP A 87 1.14 -15.67 18.10
CA ASP A 87 0.49 -16.67 17.26
C ASP A 87 -0.61 -16.02 16.41
N TYR A 88 -1.42 -15.17 17.04
CA TYR A 88 -2.52 -14.48 16.36
C TYR A 88 -2.03 -13.52 15.28
N ALA A 89 -1.01 -12.70 15.56
CA ALA A 89 -0.45 -11.77 14.59
C ALA A 89 0.27 -12.49 13.43
N THR A 90 0.95 -13.61 13.73
CA THR A 90 1.58 -14.44 12.69
C THR A 90 0.52 -15.03 11.75
N GLN A 91 -0.52 -15.63 12.32
CA GLN A 91 -1.63 -16.19 11.56
C GLN A 91 -2.37 -15.10 10.76
N TYR A 92 -2.53 -13.90 11.35
CA TYR A 92 -3.11 -12.75 10.68
C TYR A 92 -2.33 -12.39 9.41
N VAL A 93 -1.00 -12.26 9.49
CA VAL A 93 -0.15 -11.86 8.36
C VAL A 93 -0.16 -12.92 7.26
N GLU A 94 -0.13 -14.21 7.60
CA GLU A 94 -0.12 -15.29 6.61
C GLU A 94 -1.47 -15.46 5.89
N ASN A 95 -2.58 -15.29 6.63
CA ASN A 95 -3.93 -15.52 6.13
C ASN A 95 -4.65 -14.23 5.69
N TRP A 96 -4.00 -13.08 5.83
CA TRP A 96 -4.62 -11.80 5.53
C TRP A 96 -4.99 -11.70 4.05
N ARG A 97 -6.19 -11.21 3.80
CA ARG A 97 -6.73 -10.99 2.46
C ARG A 97 -7.06 -9.50 2.25
N ARG A 98 -7.07 -9.09 1.00
CA ARG A 98 -7.53 -7.78 0.56
C ARG A 98 -9.04 -7.63 0.86
N LYS A 99 -9.55 -6.41 0.83
CA LYS A 99 -10.99 -6.12 1.00
C LYS A 99 -11.87 -6.84 -0.04
N ASP A 100 -11.32 -7.11 -1.23
CA ASP A 100 -11.97 -7.84 -2.32
C ASP A 100 -11.85 -9.37 -2.20
N GLY A 101 -11.35 -9.86 -1.06
CA GLY A 101 -11.18 -11.29 -0.76
C GLY A 101 -9.96 -11.95 -1.39
N ARG A 102 -9.26 -11.29 -2.32
CA ARG A 102 -8.06 -11.84 -2.96
C ARG A 102 -6.86 -11.84 -2.00
N PRO A 103 -5.92 -12.79 -2.14
CA PRO A 103 -4.69 -12.79 -1.36
C PRO A 103 -3.84 -11.57 -1.71
N PHE A 104 -3.03 -11.11 -0.75
CA PHE A 104 -2.01 -10.11 -1.03
C PHE A 104 -0.91 -10.68 -1.92
N GLU A 105 -0.33 -9.83 -2.76
CA GLU A 105 0.88 -10.15 -3.50
C GLU A 105 2.03 -10.50 -2.54
N GLU A 106 2.90 -11.43 -2.94
CA GLU A 106 4.02 -11.90 -2.10
C GLU A 106 4.96 -10.76 -1.67
N ALA A 107 5.14 -9.73 -2.51
CA ALA A 107 5.90 -8.53 -2.13
C ALA A 107 5.27 -7.78 -0.94
N THR A 108 3.94 -7.76 -0.85
CA THR A 108 3.20 -7.16 0.26
C THR A 108 3.29 -8.04 1.50
N LYS A 109 3.08 -9.37 1.37
CA LYS A 109 3.23 -10.31 2.48
C LYS A 109 4.63 -10.25 3.10
N ARG A 110 5.67 -10.20 2.26
CA ARG A 110 7.06 -10.05 2.74
C ARG A 110 7.25 -8.79 3.58
N LYS A 111 6.67 -7.65 3.15
CA LYS A 111 6.70 -6.42 3.95
C LYS A 111 5.95 -6.56 5.26
N HIS A 112 4.81 -7.22 5.26
CA HIS A 112 4.07 -7.47 6.50
C HIS A 112 4.82 -8.40 7.44
N ARG A 113 5.53 -9.43 6.93
CA ARG A 113 6.43 -10.27 7.74
C ARG A 113 7.58 -9.45 8.35
N GLU A 114 8.12 -8.49 7.62
CA GLU A 114 9.13 -7.55 8.15
C GLU A 114 8.55 -6.71 9.29
N TYR A 115 7.35 -6.12 9.10
CA TYR A 115 6.66 -5.35 10.14
C TYR A 115 6.28 -6.23 11.35
N LEU A 116 5.85 -7.46 11.11
CA LEU A 116 5.63 -8.45 12.15
C LEU A 116 6.92 -8.73 12.93
N GLY A 117 8.05 -8.89 12.26
CA GLY A 117 9.35 -9.05 12.88
C GLY A 117 9.72 -7.92 13.85
N HIS A 118 9.33 -6.67 13.54
CA HIS A 118 9.49 -5.54 14.45
C HIS A 118 8.48 -5.61 15.62
N LEU A 119 7.23 -5.97 15.37
CA LEU A 119 6.21 -6.13 16.41
C LEU A 119 6.56 -7.26 17.38
N LEU A 120 7.09 -8.38 16.88
CA LEU A 120 7.45 -9.54 17.69
C LEU A 120 8.61 -9.29 18.68
N LYS A 121 9.26 -8.13 18.60
CA LYS A 121 10.24 -7.68 19.60
C LYS A 121 9.60 -6.96 20.79
N ALA A 122 8.29 -6.69 20.75
CA ALA A 122 7.59 -6.07 21.88
C ALA A 122 7.54 -6.98 23.09
N SER A 123 7.69 -6.42 24.30
CA SER A 123 7.72 -7.16 25.55
C SER A 123 6.43 -7.90 25.85
N PHE A 124 5.31 -7.44 25.33
CA PHE A 124 3.98 -8.02 25.53
C PHE A 124 3.58 -9.09 24.50
N VAL A 125 4.45 -9.41 23.54
CA VAL A 125 4.10 -10.32 22.43
C VAL A 125 3.75 -11.74 22.89
N GLY A 126 4.26 -12.16 24.06
CA GLY A 126 3.94 -13.43 24.69
C GLY A 126 2.65 -13.42 25.51
N LYS A 127 2.05 -12.26 25.75
CA LYS A 127 0.75 -12.15 26.43
C LYS A 127 -0.37 -12.67 25.52
N THR A 128 -1.46 -13.13 26.16
CA THR A 128 -2.69 -13.41 25.40
C THR A 128 -3.27 -12.12 24.84
N VAL A 129 -3.91 -12.20 23.67
CA VAL A 129 -4.50 -11.04 22.98
C VAL A 129 -5.45 -10.27 23.91
N ALA A 130 -6.21 -11.00 24.74
CA ALA A 130 -7.17 -10.43 25.69
C ALA A 130 -6.51 -9.72 26.88
N SER A 131 -5.26 -10.04 27.22
CA SER A 131 -4.56 -9.47 28.37
C SER A 131 -3.66 -8.28 28.05
N ILE A 132 -3.59 -7.86 26.77
CA ILE A 132 -2.80 -6.70 26.35
C ILE A 132 -3.54 -5.42 26.73
N THR A 133 -2.83 -4.54 27.41
CA THR A 133 -3.34 -3.26 27.86
C THR A 133 -2.79 -2.09 27.04
N GLU A 134 -3.46 -0.96 27.12
CA GLU A 134 -2.98 0.30 26.53
C GLU A 134 -1.61 0.70 27.11
N ALA A 135 -1.38 0.47 28.40
CA ALA A 135 -0.11 0.73 29.07
C ALA A 135 1.05 -0.11 28.48
N ASP A 136 0.80 -1.38 28.12
CA ASP A 136 1.80 -2.21 27.44
C ASP A 136 2.23 -1.59 26.11
N ILE A 137 1.27 -1.04 25.37
CA ILE A 137 1.52 -0.43 24.06
C ILE A 137 2.31 0.87 24.21
N TYR A 138 1.95 1.74 25.15
CA TYR A 138 2.72 2.95 25.44
C TYR A 138 4.16 2.61 25.81
N LYS A 139 4.36 1.68 26.74
CA LYS A 139 5.70 1.24 27.15
C LYS A 139 6.53 0.73 25.95
N TRP A 140 5.90 0.04 25.02
CA TRP A 140 6.58 -0.40 23.79
C TRP A 140 6.90 0.77 22.85
N LEU A 141 6.01 1.73 22.71
CA LEU A 141 6.25 2.93 21.89
C LEU A 141 7.41 3.79 22.40
N ASP A 142 7.71 3.72 23.72
CA ASP A 142 8.82 4.42 24.32
C ASP A 142 10.18 3.70 24.14
N THR A 143 10.17 2.44 23.64
CA THR A 143 11.43 1.71 23.37
C THR A 143 12.18 2.31 22.18
N PRO A 144 13.52 2.29 22.15
CA PRO A 144 14.29 2.75 21.02
C PRO A 144 13.95 1.98 19.73
N MET A 145 13.47 2.67 18.72
CA MET A 145 13.16 2.11 17.39
C MET A 145 13.14 3.23 16.36
N GLU A 146 13.63 2.94 15.16
CA GLU A 146 13.53 3.88 14.04
C GLU A 146 12.07 4.26 13.73
N PRO A 147 11.79 5.53 13.38
CA PRO A 147 10.42 6.03 13.25
C PRO A 147 9.56 5.26 12.23
N THR A 148 10.11 4.89 11.08
CA THR A 148 9.35 4.21 10.02
C THR A 148 9.00 2.77 10.40
N PRO A 149 9.94 1.90 10.84
CA PRO A 149 9.62 0.59 11.39
C PRO A 149 8.60 0.65 12.53
N ARG A 150 8.76 1.60 13.48
CA ARG A 150 7.81 1.82 14.59
C ARG A 150 6.41 2.06 14.09
N LEU A 151 6.23 3.03 13.20
CA LEU A 151 4.93 3.34 12.62
C LEU A 151 4.31 2.12 11.93
N ARG A 152 5.09 1.38 11.14
CA ARG A 152 4.58 0.22 10.40
C ARG A 152 4.21 -0.95 11.30
N ALA A 153 5.01 -1.24 12.31
CA ALA A 153 4.69 -2.25 13.31
C ALA A 153 3.45 -1.85 14.14
N PHE A 154 3.32 -0.58 14.48
CA PHE A 154 2.14 -0.06 15.17
C PHE A 154 0.86 -0.17 14.31
N GLN A 155 0.93 0.18 13.04
CA GLN A 155 -0.19 0.05 12.10
C GLN A 155 -0.61 -1.42 11.93
N LEU A 156 0.36 -2.35 11.93
CA LEU A 156 0.08 -3.78 11.92
C LEU A 156 -0.62 -4.20 13.21
N LEU A 157 -0.10 -3.81 14.39
CA LEU A 157 -0.73 -4.09 15.68
C LEU A 157 -2.17 -3.59 15.70
N LYS A 158 -2.40 -2.34 15.28
CA LYS A 158 -3.75 -1.76 15.19
C LYS A 158 -4.69 -2.60 14.32
N SER A 159 -4.21 -3.09 13.20
CA SER A 159 -5.00 -3.93 12.29
C SER A 159 -5.29 -5.32 12.88
N VAL A 160 -4.31 -5.90 13.58
CA VAL A 160 -4.42 -7.19 14.27
C VAL A 160 -5.46 -7.09 15.40
N MET A 161 -5.36 -6.07 16.25
CA MET A 161 -6.28 -5.87 17.38
C MET A 161 -7.70 -5.54 16.92
N ALA A 162 -7.85 -4.73 15.85
CA ALA A 162 -9.17 -4.47 15.25
C ALA A 162 -9.81 -5.73 14.64
N LYS A 163 -9.01 -6.69 14.16
CA LYS A 163 -9.52 -7.99 13.74
C LYS A 163 -9.93 -8.84 14.94
N ALA A 164 -9.14 -8.86 15.99
CA ALA A 164 -9.45 -9.57 17.23
C ALA A 164 -10.79 -9.11 17.86
N GLU A 165 -11.04 -7.80 17.84
CA GLU A 165 -12.31 -7.21 18.27
C GLU A 165 -13.48 -7.65 17.38
N ARG A 166 -13.34 -7.63 16.08
CA ARG A 166 -14.37 -8.11 15.13
C ARG A 166 -14.68 -9.60 15.28
N GLU A 167 -13.67 -10.41 15.60
CA GLU A 167 -13.81 -11.86 15.86
C GLU A 167 -14.29 -12.16 17.30
N LYS A 168 -14.57 -11.10 18.07
CA LYS A 168 -15.00 -11.21 19.49
C LYS A 168 -13.98 -11.98 20.35
N LEU A 169 -12.71 -11.91 20.00
CA LEU A 169 -11.62 -12.42 20.82
C LEU A 169 -11.33 -11.48 21.99
N ILE A 170 -11.55 -10.18 21.77
CA ILE A 170 -11.54 -9.11 22.76
C ILE A 170 -12.82 -8.28 22.63
N GLU A 171 -13.25 -7.67 23.71
CA GLU A 171 -14.43 -6.81 23.71
C GLU A 171 -14.14 -5.48 22.99
N ARG A 172 -12.98 -4.88 23.26
CA ARG A 172 -12.54 -3.61 22.69
C ARG A 172 -11.01 -3.63 22.45
N SER A 173 -10.60 -3.04 21.34
CA SER A 173 -9.17 -2.91 21.03
C SER A 173 -8.47 -1.95 22.02
N PRO A 174 -7.34 -2.35 22.63
CA PRO A 174 -6.53 -1.48 23.48
C PRO A 174 -5.71 -0.44 22.69
N VAL A 175 -5.76 -0.45 21.34
CA VAL A 175 -5.04 0.49 20.49
C VAL A 175 -5.91 1.72 20.24
N THR A 176 -6.04 2.60 21.22
CA THR A 176 -6.88 3.80 21.18
C THR A 176 -6.12 5.02 20.65
N MET A 177 -4.79 5.02 20.82
CA MET A 177 -3.92 6.14 20.47
C MET A 177 -3.77 6.33 18.95
N SER A 178 -3.42 7.55 18.56
CA SER A 178 -3.11 7.89 17.16
C SER A 178 -1.79 7.25 16.70
N ASN A 179 -1.64 7.14 15.37
CA ASN A 179 -0.39 6.64 14.79
C ASN A 179 0.82 7.49 15.23
N PRO A 180 1.97 6.86 15.53
CA PRO A 180 3.22 7.58 15.76
C PRO A 180 3.54 8.51 14.59
N LYS A 181 3.91 9.77 14.90
CA LYS A 181 4.25 10.76 13.88
C LYS A 181 5.62 10.43 13.28
N LEU A 182 5.69 10.43 11.95
CA LEU A 182 6.98 10.45 11.26
C LEU A 182 7.57 11.84 11.26
N PRO A 183 8.91 11.97 11.33
CA PRO A 183 9.58 13.22 11.01
C PRO A 183 9.13 13.69 9.62
N LYS A 184 9.03 15.01 9.42
CA LYS A 184 8.71 15.55 8.08
C LYS A 184 9.70 14.97 7.07
N SER A 185 9.17 14.38 6.01
CA SER A 185 10.00 13.77 4.96
C SER A 185 10.86 14.84 4.30
N ARG A 186 12.18 14.64 4.25
CA ARG A 186 13.08 15.48 3.45
C ARG A 186 12.70 15.46 1.96
N GLN A 187 12.09 14.39 1.47
CA GLN A 187 11.62 14.28 0.08
C GLN A 187 10.59 15.35 -0.30
N ALA A 188 9.75 15.79 0.65
CA ALA A 188 8.83 16.89 0.41
C ALA A 188 9.52 18.25 0.20
N GLN A 189 10.83 18.32 0.45
CA GLN A 189 11.62 19.55 0.36
C GLN A 189 12.58 19.55 -0.85
N ILE A 190 12.66 18.44 -1.61
CA ILE A 190 13.53 18.37 -2.80
C ILE A 190 12.89 19.25 -3.88
N PRO A 191 13.59 20.29 -4.37
CA PRO A 191 13.11 21.11 -5.48
C PRO A 191 12.91 20.25 -6.73
N VAL A 192 11.91 20.56 -7.53
CA VAL A 192 11.71 19.93 -8.83
C VAL A 192 12.91 20.21 -9.75
N ALA A 193 13.13 19.34 -10.72
CA ALA A 193 14.24 19.49 -11.67
C ALA A 193 13.88 20.57 -12.72
N THR A 194 14.85 21.41 -13.07
CA THR A 194 14.72 22.35 -14.22
C THR A 194 14.91 21.60 -15.55
N SER A 195 14.63 22.26 -16.67
CA SER A 195 14.85 21.71 -18.02
C SER A 195 16.33 21.41 -18.27
N GLU A 196 17.24 22.30 -17.84
CA GLU A 196 18.68 22.16 -17.96
C GLU A 196 19.20 20.98 -17.11
N GLU A 197 18.69 20.84 -15.89
CA GLU A 197 19.04 19.71 -15.01
C GLU A 197 18.53 18.39 -15.60
N LEU A 198 17.31 18.34 -16.13
CA LEU A 198 16.78 17.16 -16.83
C LEU A 198 17.64 16.78 -18.04
N LYS A 199 18.04 17.78 -18.84
CA LYS A 199 18.94 17.58 -19.96
C LYS A 199 20.29 17.06 -19.53
N ALA A 200 20.89 17.66 -18.51
CA ALA A 200 22.16 17.20 -17.95
C ALA A 200 22.08 15.75 -17.45
N ILE A 201 20.98 15.38 -16.76
CA ILE A 201 20.77 13.99 -16.32
C ILE A 201 20.63 13.06 -17.53
N TYR A 202 19.83 13.45 -18.53
CA TYR A 202 19.64 12.68 -19.76
C TYR A 202 20.96 12.40 -20.47
N ASP A 203 21.82 13.42 -20.64
CA ASP A 203 23.12 13.32 -21.33
C ASP A 203 24.11 12.43 -20.58
N ASN A 204 24.02 12.38 -19.25
CA ASN A 204 24.84 11.52 -18.39
C ASN A 204 24.29 10.09 -18.19
N MET A 205 23.10 9.79 -18.71
CA MET A 205 22.56 8.43 -18.74
C MET A 205 23.12 7.62 -19.92
N PRO A 206 23.31 6.31 -19.78
CA PRO A 206 23.64 5.43 -20.90
C PRO A 206 22.60 5.54 -22.03
N GLU A 207 23.05 5.58 -23.28
CA GLU A 207 22.20 5.82 -24.45
C GLU A 207 20.96 4.91 -24.50
N TYR A 208 21.12 3.63 -24.20
CA TYR A 208 20.05 2.65 -24.29
C TYR A 208 18.89 2.89 -23.32
N CYS A 209 19.09 3.71 -22.27
CA CYS A 209 18.06 3.94 -21.25
C CYS A 209 17.82 5.43 -20.90
N ARG A 210 18.53 6.36 -21.57
CA ARG A 210 18.42 7.80 -21.26
C ARG A 210 17.01 8.37 -21.45
N ILE A 211 16.23 7.82 -22.37
CA ILE A 211 14.83 8.21 -22.60
C ILE A 211 13.97 8.07 -21.35
N ALA A 212 14.36 7.22 -20.38
CA ALA A 212 13.64 7.04 -19.10
C ALA A 212 13.46 8.35 -18.34
N VAL A 213 14.40 9.31 -18.48
CA VAL A 213 14.33 10.62 -17.82
C VAL A 213 13.06 11.35 -18.28
N TYR A 214 12.86 11.49 -19.58
CA TYR A 214 11.70 12.19 -20.11
C TYR A 214 10.42 11.36 -20.07
N LEU A 215 10.50 10.03 -20.10
CA LEU A 215 9.35 9.18 -19.80
C LEU A 215 8.82 9.41 -18.37
N GLY A 216 9.71 9.62 -17.40
CA GLY A 216 9.33 9.97 -16.05
C GLY A 216 8.83 11.41 -15.89
N ALA A 217 9.50 12.37 -16.56
CA ALA A 217 9.23 13.81 -16.40
C ALA A 217 8.04 14.32 -17.23
N CYS A 218 7.79 13.77 -18.44
CA CYS A 218 6.74 14.25 -19.32
C CYS A 218 5.44 13.43 -19.21
N PHE A 219 5.56 12.11 -18.97
CA PHE A 219 4.40 11.22 -18.88
C PHE A 219 4.05 10.80 -17.46
N ASP A 220 4.73 11.33 -16.46
CA ASP A 220 4.52 10.98 -15.05
C ASP A 220 4.58 9.46 -14.78
N LEU A 221 5.46 8.74 -15.50
CA LEU A 221 5.56 7.28 -15.36
C LEU A 221 6.32 6.88 -14.09
N ARG A 222 5.82 5.84 -13.43
CA ARG A 222 6.56 5.19 -12.35
C ARG A 222 7.71 4.38 -12.93
N ILE A 223 8.84 4.29 -12.21
CA ILE A 223 10.03 3.54 -12.69
C ILE A 223 9.69 2.11 -13.15
N ASN A 224 8.76 1.43 -12.48
CA ASN A 224 8.34 0.08 -12.84
C ASN A 224 7.47 0.05 -14.11
N GLU A 225 6.76 1.11 -14.41
CA GLU A 225 6.01 1.30 -15.66
C GLU A 225 6.98 1.57 -16.80
N VAL A 226 7.97 2.46 -16.60
CA VAL A 226 9.02 2.72 -17.60
C VAL A 226 9.79 1.45 -17.95
N CYS A 227 10.16 0.63 -16.95
CA CYS A 227 10.84 -0.64 -17.19
C CYS A 227 9.93 -1.69 -17.87
N ALA A 228 8.61 -1.50 -17.88
CA ALA A 228 7.65 -2.43 -18.44
C ALA A 228 7.20 -2.07 -19.87
N LEU A 229 7.52 -0.86 -20.35
CA LEU A 229 7.14 -0.43 -21.69
C LEU A 229 7.77 -1.31 -22.77
N GLN A 230 6.98 -1.65 -23.77
CA GLN A 230 7.41 -2.37 -24.96
C GLN A 230 7.36 -1.44 -26.19
N VAL A 231 8.03 -1.79 -27.26
CA VAL A 231 8.03 -1.04 -28.52
C VAL A 231 6.61 -0.87 -29.05
N ARG A 232 5.77 -1.90 -28.97
CA ARG A 232 4.35 -1.87 -29.38
C ARG A 232 3.48 -0.89 -28.58
N ASP A 233 3.92 -0.47 -27.39
CA ASP A 233 3.17 0.49 -26.57
C ASP A 233 3.32 1.92 -27.08
N VAL A 234 4.28 2.17 -27.98
CA VAL A 234 4.53 3.49 -28.61
C VAL A 234 3.82 3.55 -29.95
N ASN A 235 2.66 4.19 -30.01
CA ASN A 235 1.92 4.36 -31.25
C ASN A 235 2.10 5.78 -31.82
N LEU A 236 3.15 5.99 -32.61
CA LEU A 236 3.45 7.30 -33.20
C LEU A 236 2.45 7.74 -34.28
N LYS A 237 1.67 6.81 -34.89
CA LYS A 237 0.63 7.18 -35.86
C LYS A 237 -0.57 7.81 -35.18
N ARG A 238 -0.93 7.33 -33.99
CA ARG A 238 -2.04 7.85 -33.17
C ARG A 238 -1.57 8.84 -32.11
N MET A 239 -0.28 9.10 -32.01
CA MET A 239 0.34 9.94 -30.98
C MET A 239 -0.06 9.51 -29.56
N VAL A 240 -0.01 8.20 -29.29
CA VAL A 240 -0.42 7.62 -28.00
C VAL A 240 0.65 6.68 -27.47
N LEU A 241 0.97 6.82 -26.20
CA LEU A 241 1.76 5.88 -25.39
C LEU A 241 0.81 5.06 -24.52
N HIS A 242 0.80 3.75 -24.73
CA HIS A 242 -0.03 2.82 -23.95
C HIS A 242 0.71 2.36 -22.68
N VAL A 243 0.15 2.62 -21.52
CA VAL A 243 0.67 2.10 -20.23
C VAL A 243 -0.21 0.94 -19.79
N ARG A 244 0.28 -0.28 -19.94
CA ARG A 244 -0.50 -1.51 -19.68
C ARG A 244 0.09 -2.36 -18.56
N HIS A 245 1.41 -2.31 -18.39
CA HIS A 245 2.13 -3.21 -17.52
C HIS A 245 3.03 -2.46 -16.53
N SER A 246 3.43 -3.18 -15.53
CA SER A 246 4.42 -2.76 -14.53
C SER A 246 5.36 -3.92 -14.25
N VAL A 247 6.63 -3.65 -13.96
CA VAL A 247 7.61 -4.67 -13.60
C VAL A 247 7.47 -5.05 -12.13
N GLY A 248 7.38 -6.35 -11.85
CA GLY A 248 7.36 -6.89 -10.50
C GLY A 248 8.33 -8.06 -10.33
N LYS A 249 8.61 -8.45 -9.08
CA LYS A 249 9.33 -9.71 -8.81
C LYS A 249 8.43 -10.89 -9.12
N GLY A 250 8.95 -11.92 -9.82
CA GLY A 250 8.31 -13.21 -9.97
C GLY A 250 8.22 -13.95 -8.63
N GLU A 251 7.25 -14.85 -8.50
CA GLU A 251 7.17 -15.79 -7.37
C GLU A 251 8.22 -16.87 -7.55
N GLY A 252 8.96 -17.19 -6.49
CA GLY A 252 9.94 -18.28 -6.47
C GLY A 252 11.25 -18.06 -7.24
N ASP A 253 11.36 -17.00 -8.03
CA ASP A 253 12.53 -16.73 -8.85
C ASP A 253 13.55 -15.82 -8.15
N ARG A 254 14.83 -16.22 -8.21
CA ARG A 254 16.01 -15.52 -7.63
C ARG A 254 16.22 -14.08 -8.13
N GLY A 255 15.13 -13.25 -8.09
CA GLY A 255 15.21 -11.84 -8.45
C GLY A 255 14.84 -11.50 -9.89
N LEU A 256 14.41 -12.47 -10.70
CA LEU A 256 13.92 -12.24 -12.05
C LEU A 256 12.70 -11.30 -12.04
N ARG A 257 12.68 -10.38 -12.99
CA ARG A 257 11.57 -9.44 -13.19
C ARG A 257 10.60 -10.01 -14.21
N ARG A 258 9.31 -9.80 -13.94
CA ARG A 258 8.23 -10.18 -14.88
C ARG A 258 7.30 -9.00 -15.09
N LEU A 259 6.72 -8.94 -16.27
CA LEU A 259 5.61 -8.04 -16.55
C LEU A 259 4.40 -8.50 -15.73
N LYS A 260 3.75 -7.54 -15.10
CA LYS A 260 2.50 -7.70 -14.36
C LYS A 260 1.54 -6.65 -14.86
N ASP A 261 0.25 -6.96 -14.83
CA ASP A 261 -0.78 -5.95 -15.04
C ASP A 261 -0.64 -4.83 -14.00
N THR A 262 -1.04 -3.64 -14.38
CA THR A 262 -1.04 -2.51 -13.45
C THR A 262 -1.98 -2.75 -12.28
N LYS A 263 -1.62 -2.24 -11.09
CA LYS A 263 -2.35 -2.55 -9.83
C LYS A 263 -3.77 -2.00 -9.77
N THR A 264 -4.05 -0.92 -10.46
CA THR A 264 -5.34 -0.23 -10.48
C THR A 264 -5.75 0.11 -11.89
N ALA A 265 -7.04 0.28 -12.13
CA ALA A 265 -7.57 0.73 -13.41
C ALA A 265 -6.96 2.09 -13.83
N ALA A 266 -6.76 3.00 -12.88
CA ALA A 266 -6.12 4.29 -13.12
C ALA A 266 -4.65 4.19 -13.53
N SER A 267 -3.98 3.08 -13.23
CA SER A 267 -2.60 2.84 -13.68
C SER A 267 -2.50 2.36 -15.12
N THR A 268 -3.59 1.89 -15.72
CA THR A 268 -3.69 1.59 -17.14
C THR A 268 -4.18 2.85 -17.85
N ALA A 269 -3.39 3.37 -18.77
CA ALA A 269 -3.69 4.66 -19.41
C ALA A 269 -3.20 4.72 -20.86
N ASP A 270 -3.89 5.52 -21.66
CA ASP A 270 -3.45 5.98 -22.98
C ASP A 270 -3.03 7.44 -22.83
N LEU A 271 -1.75 7.70 -22.97
CA LEU A 271 -1.17 9.02 -22.77
C LEU A 271 -0.83 9.66 -24.11
N PRO A 272 -1.21 10.93 -24.36
CA PRO A 272 -0.84 11.63 -25.58
C PRO A 272 0.68 11.80 -25.64
N ILE A 273 1.28 11.50 -26.79
CA ILE A 273 2.71 11.71 -27.03
C ILE A 273 2.91 13.18 -27.45
N PRO A 274 3.68 13.98 -26.68
CA PRO A 274 4.06 15.33 -27.12
C PRO A 274 4.92 15.27 -28.38
N GLU A 275 4.71 16.22 -29.31
CA GLU A 275 5.47 16.28 -30.56
C GLU A 275 6.98 16.33 -30.34
N ALA A 276 7.44 17.08 -29.34
CA ALA A 276 8.84 17.16 -28.94
C ALA A 276 9.48 15.82 -28.55
N MET A 277 8.66 14.83 -28.13
CA MET A 277 9.15 13.49 -27.78
C MET A 277 9.27 12.54 -28.98
N VAL A 278 8.66 12.88 -30.11
CA VAL A 278 8.63 12.01 -31.31
C VAL A 278 10.02 11.63 -31.81
N PRO A 279 10.99 12.54 -31.97
CA PRO A 279 12.32 12.18 -32.46
C PRO A 279 13.04 11.17 -31.55
N MET A 280 12.96 11.37 -30.23
CA MET A 280 13.57 10.46 -29.24
C MET A 280 12.90 9.08 -29.26
N LEU A 281 11.57 9.03 -29.35
CA LEU A 281 10.81 7.79 -29.41
C LEU A 281 11.08 7.05 -30.73
N LYS A 282 11.11 7.75 -31.87
CA LYS A 282 11.51 7.17 -33.16
C LYS A 282 12.89 6.53 -33.09
N LYS A 283 13.88 7.24 -32.54
CA LYS A 283 15.23 6.70 -32.34
C LYS A 283 15.21 5.44 -31.46
N GLN A 284 14.42 5.45 -30.39
CA GLN A 284 14.37 4.34 -29.42
C GLN A 284 13.71 3.08 -29.98
N ILE A 285 12.74 3.19 -30.89
CA ILE A 285 12.02 2.05 -31.48
C ILE A 285 12.55 1.57 -32.82
N ASN A 286 13.43 2.36 -33.47
CA ASN A 286 13.90 2.09 -34.83
C ASN A 286 14.56 0.70 -34.94
N GLY A 287 14.11 -0.09 -35.91
CA GLY A 287 14.64 -1.43 -36.20
C GLY A 287 14.35 -2.50 -35.15
N ARG A 288 13.49 -2.21 -34.17
CA ARG A 288 13.23 -3.12 -33.05
C ARG A 288 11.88 -3.86 -33.20
N LYS A 289 11.80 -5.08 -32.67
CA LYS A 289 10.59 -5.89 -32.69
C LYS A 289 9.54 -5.30 -31.77
N ALA A 290 8.28 -5.45 -32.12
CA ALA A 290 7.15 -4.88 -31.38
C ALA A 290 7.04 -5.38 -29.91
N ASP A 291 7.43 -6.62 -29.65
CA ASP A 291 7.41 -7.27 -28.34
C ASP A 291 8.68 -7.02 -27.50
N SER A 292 9.71 -6.40 -28.11
CA SER A 292 10.91 -6.00 -27.36
C SER A 292 10.58 -4.96 -26.29
N MET A 293 11.30 -4.98 -25.18
CA MET A 293 11.20 -3.93 -24.18
C MET A 293 11.66 -2.59 -24.75
N LEU A 294 10.98 -1.49 -24.48
CA LEU A 294 11.40 -0.16 -24.94
C LEU A 294 12.81 0.19 -24.42
N ILE A 295 13.11 -0.24 -23.18
CA ILE A 295 14.43 -0.14 -22.56
C ILE A 295 14.89 -1.53 -22.19
N GLU A 296 15.81 -2.08 -22.94
CA GLU A 296 16.35 -3.44 -22.73
C GLU A 296 17.57 -3.44 -21.80
N SER A 297 17.67 -4.51 -21.04
CA SER A 297 18.89 -4.80 -20.29
C SER A 297 20.01 -5.21 -21.26
N PRO A 298 21.14 -4.52 -21.30
CA PRO A 298 22.25 -4.88 -22.20
C PRO A 298 22.87 -6.24 -21.86
N LYS A 299 22.61 -6.75 -20.64
CA LYS A 299 23.11 -8.06 -20.20
C LYS A 299 22.24 -9.23 -20.64
N THR A 300 20.93 -9.03 -20.77
CA THR A 300 19.98 -10.13 -20.96
C THR A 300 19.10 -9.97 -22.21
N GLY A 301 19.11 -8.80 -22.85
CA GLY A 301 18.17 -8.47 -23.94
C GLY A 301 16.70 -8.38 -23.50
N GLY A 302 16.44 -8.45 -22.19
CA GLY A 302 15.09 -8.44 -21.63
C GLY A 302 14.85 -7.24 -20.71
N ILE A 303 13.99 -7.44 -19.72
CA ILE A 303 13.56 -6.38 -18.77
C ILE A 303 14.77 -5.79 -18.03
N LEU A 304 14.96 -4.47 -18.16
CA LEU A 304 15.86 -3.73 -17.27
C LEU A 304 15.21 -3.61 -15.88
N SER A 305 15.90 -4.09 -14.84
CA SER A 305 15.33 -4.06 -13.49
C SER A 305 15.25 -2.63 -12.94
N ASP A 306 14.18 -2.35 -12.18
CA ASP A 306 14.00 -1.05 -11.50
C ASP A 306 15.18 -0.63 -10.60
N PRO A 307 15.87 -1.53 -9.85
CA PRO A 307 17.06 -1.14 -9.12
C PRO A 307 18.23 -0.77 -10.05
N ALA A 308 18.34 -1.41 -11.22
CA ALA A 308 19.41 -1.08 -12.18
C ALA A 308 19.16 0.32 -12.78
N LEU A 309 17.95 0.58 -13.29
CA LEU A 309 17.59 1.90 -13.81
C LEU A 309 17.73 2.99 -12.76
N ARG A 310 17.32 2.73 -11.51
CA ARG A 310 17.47 3.68 -10.39
C ARG A 310 18.93 4.02 -10.12
N ARG A 311 19.82 3.03 -10.10
CA ARG A 311 21.27 3.29 -9.89
C ARG A 311 21.86 4.14 -11.00
N LEU A 312 21.49 3.87 -12.27
CA LEU A 312 21.94 4.65 -13.41
C LEU A 312 21.44 6.10 -13.32
N PHE A 313 20.15 6.29 -13.01
CA PHE A 313 19.56 7.61 -12.81
C PHE A 313 20.24 8.38 -11.66
N ASN A 314 20.39 7.75 -10.48
CA ASN A 314 21.00 8.42 -9.33
C ASN A 314 22.45 8.84 -9.62
N ARG A 315 23.20 8.00 -10.37
CA ARG A 315 24.56 8.36 -10.80
C ARG A 315 24.56 9.55 -11.76
N ALA A 316 23.68 9.55 -12.76
CA ALA A 316 23.54 10.65 -13.70
C ALA A 316 23.10 11.94 -13.02
N ALA A 317 22.15 11.86 -12.09
CA ALA A 317 21.71 12.99 -11.29
C ALA A 317 22.82 13.58 -10.43
N ALA A 318 23.65 12.72 -9.81
CA ALA A 318 24.81 13.18 -9.03
C ALA A 318 25.84 13.90 -9.92
N ILE A 319 26.13 13.39 -11.13
CA ILE A 319 27.02 14.05 -12.09
C ILE A 319 26.44 15.40 -12.55
N ALA A 320 25.12 15.49 -12.72
CA ALA A 320 24.42 16.73 -13.05
C ALA A 320 24.29 17.72 -11.87
N GLY A 321 24.93 17.46 -10.72
CA GLY A 321 24.89 18.33 -9.54
C GLY A 321 23.66 18.17 -8.67
N ARG A 322 22.79 17.18 -8.95
CA ARG A 322 21.53 16.95 -8.21
C ARG A 322 21.46 15.56 -7.56
N PRO A 323 22.38 15.25 -6.60
CA PRO A 323 22.39 13.96 -5.91
C PRO A 323 21.15 13.71 -5.03
N ASP A 324 20.38 14.75 -4.77
CA ASP A 324 19.10 14.73 -4.05
C ASP A 324 17.95 14.16 -4.88
N LEU A 325 18.02 14.25 -6.22
CA LEU A 325 16.98 13.77 -7.12
C LEU A 325 16.98 12.23 -7.21
N HIS A 326 15.80 11.67 -7.24
CA HIS A 326 15.59 10.26 -7.56
C HIS A 326 14.47 10.12 -8.58
N PHE A 327 14.40 8.99 -9.22
CA PHE A 327 13.46 8.77 -10.33
C PHE A 327 12.01 9.18 -10.00
N HIS A 328 11.57 8.98 -8.75
CA HIS A 328 10.22 9.38 -8.34
C HIS A 328 10.03 10.91 -8.28
N THR A 329 11.11 11.70 -8.13
CA THR A 329 11.00 13.18 -8.15
C THR A 329 10.65 13.72 -9.54
N LEU A 330 10.92 12.99 -10.62
CA LEU A 330 10.51 13.34 -11.97
C LEU A 330 8.99 13.50 -12.09
N ARG A 331 8.23 12.69 -11.32
CA ARG A 331 6.77 12.80 -11.26
C ARG A 331 6.32 14.12 -10.62
N ALA A 332 7.04 14.59 -9.59
CA ALA A 332 6.78 15.89 -9.01
C ALA A 332 7.07 17.02 -10.00
N THR A 333 8.12 16.87 -10.83
CA THR A 333 8.45 17.83 -11.90
C THR A 333 7.34 17.93 -12.94
N ALA A 334 6.77 16.79 -13.39
CA ALA A 334 5.66 16.77 -14.33
C ALA A 334 4.42 17.52 -13.80
N ILE A 335 4.03 17.25 -12.57
CA ILE A 335 2.86 17.86 -11.93
C ILE A 335 3.09 19.35 -11.67
N ASP A 336 4.29 19.73 -11.22
CA ASP A 336 4.67 21.13 -10.99
C ASP A 336 4.64 21.92 -12.29
N ALA A 337 5.23 21.38 -13.37
CA ALA A 337 5.19 21.99 -14.69
C ALA A 337 3.76 22.18 -15.20
N ALA A 338 2.89 21.17 -15.05
CA ALA A 338 1.48 21.27 -15.43
C ALA A 338 0.75 22.36 -14.61
N THR A 339 1.01 22.43 -13.31
CA THR A 339 0.42 23.45 -12.43
C THR A 339 0.87 24.87 -12.85
N HIS A 340 2.14 25.06 -13.23
CA HIS A 340 2.63 26.33 -13.73
C HIS A 340 2.00 26.72 -15.08
N GLN A 341 1.60 25.75 -15.89
CA GLN A 341 0.83 25.98 -17.12
C GLN A 341 -0.67 26.25 -16.85
N GLY A 342 -1.10 26.28 -15.59
CA GLY A 342 -2.47 26.56 -15.22
C GLY A 342 -3.40 25.35 -15.17
N ALA A 343 -2.85 24.12 -15.16
CA ALA A 343 -3.67 22.93 -15.04
C ALA A 343 -4.44 22.90 -13.71
N THR A 344 -5.70 22.52 -13.80
CA THR A 344 -6.58 22.33 -12.64
C THR A 344 -6.16 21.11 -11.80
N LEU A 345 -6.63 21.02 -10.56
CA LEU A 345 -6.41 19.83 -9.72
C LEU A 345 -6.84 18.53 -10.43
N LYS A 346 -7.98 18.55 -11.11
CA LYS A 346 -8.51 17.39 -11.82
C LYS A 346 -7.60 16.99 -13.00
N GLU A 347 -7.08 17.96 -13.75
CA GLU A 347 -6.14 17.71 -14.84
C GLU A 347 -4.80 17.20 -14.33
N THR A 348 -4.26 17.75 -13.23
CA THR A 348 -3.03 17.26 -12.61
C THR A 348 -3.20 15.85 -12.03
N MET A 349 -4.38 15.52 -11.46
CA MET A 349 -4.70 14.17 -11.03
C MET A 349 -4.80 13.19 -12.21
N ALA A 350 -5.40 13.61 -13.32
CA ALA A 350 -5.48 12.80 -14.53
C ALA A 350 -4.09 12.55 -15.12
N LEU A 351 -3.25 13.58 -15.23
CA LEU A 351 -1.85 13.45 -15.67
C LEU A 351 -1.05 12.52 -14.74
N GLY A 352 -1.15 12.73 -13.42
CA GLY A 352 -0.48 11.93 -12.40
C GLY A 352 -1.06 10.55 -12.20
N ARG A 353 -2.24 10.27 -12.76
CA ARG A 353 -2.97 9.03 -12.56
C ARG A 353 -3.09 8.70 -11.07
N HIS A 354 -3.54 9.71 -10.30
CA HIS A 354 -3.74 9.62 -8.87
C HIS A 354 -5.21 9.36 -8.54
N ASP A 355 -5.47 8.30 -7.75
CA ASP A 355 -6.82 7.97 -7.27
C ASP A 355 -7.21 8.78 -6.02
N ASP A 356 -6.25 9.46 -5.38
CA ASP A 356 -6.44 10.16 -4.10
C ASP A 356 -5.98 11.63 -4.20
N GLU A 357 -6.94 12.55 -4.03
CA GLU A 357 -6.72 14.00 -4.05
C GLU A 357 -5.69 14.46 -3.02
N LYS A 358 -5.75 13.89 -1.81
CA LYS A 358 -4.84 14.22 -0.72
C LYS A 358 -3.39 13.95 -1.12
N THR A 359 -3.15 12.82 -1.78
CA THR A 359 -1.81 12.47 -2.28
C THR A 359 -1.35 13.46 -3.35
N SER A 360 -2.25 13.92 -4.23
CA SER A 360 -1.93 14.90 -5.27
C SER A 360 -1.59 16.26 -4.67
N ILE A 361 -2.41 16.75 -3.75
CA ILE A 361 -2.23 18.05 -3.10
C ILE A 361 -0.97 18.07 -2.22
N GLU A 362 -0.84 17.13 -1.29
CA GLU A 362 0.23 17.14 -0.29
C GLU A 362 1.63 16.89 -0.88
N ARG A 363 1.72 16.09 -1.93
CA ARG A 363 3.01 15.66 -2.50
C ARG A 363 3.48 16.47 -3.69
N TYR A 364 2.56 16.99 -4.49
CA TYR A 364 2.89 17.50 -5.81
C TYR A 364 2.49 18.95 -6.04
N GLN A 365 1.47 19.47 -5.34
CA GLN A 365 1.09 20.87 -5.52
C GLN A 365 1.80 21.75 -4.49
N ARG A 366 2.74 22.55 -4.97
CA ARG A 366 3.46 23.53 -4.17
C ARG A 366 3.14 24.90 -4.71
N ALA A 367 2.30 25.65 -3.98
CA ALA A 367 2.08 27.06 -4.31
C ALA A 367 3.32 27.87 -3.92
N GLY A 368 4.17 28.20 -4.88
CA GLY A 368 5.25 29.17 -4.70
C GLY A 368 4.69 30.57 -4.49
N SER A 369 5.31 31.35 -3.58
CA SER A 369 4.89 32.76 -3.32
C SER A 369 4.89 33.62 -4.58
N ALA A 370 5.78 33.37 -5.53
CA ALA A 370 5.82 34.02 -6.82
C ALA A 370 4.56 33.77 -7.63
N ARG A 371 4.14 32.49 -7.72
CA ARG A 371 2.93 32.10 -8.46
C ARG A 371 1.65 32.67 -7.85
N LEU A 372 1.55 32.70 -6.52
CA LEU A 372 0.42 33.33 -5.83
C LEU A 372 0.33 34.84 -6.18
N ARG A 373 1.46 35.52 -6.29
CA ARG A 373 1.50 36.93 -6.70
C ARG A 373 1.04 37.11 -8.15
N GLU A 374 1.50 36.27 -9.07
CA GLU A 374 1.07 36.28 -10.47
C GLU A 374 -0.43 36.04 -10.59
N LEU A 375 -0.95 35.03 -9.92
CA LEU A 375 -2.39 34.72 -9.90
C LEU A 375 -3.19 35.87 -9.28
N SER A 376 -2.73 36.45 -8.17
CA SER A 376 -3.38 37.61 -7.56
C SER A 376 -3.45 38.80 -8.50
N ASN A 377 -2.36 39.08 -9.22
CA ASN A 377 -2.33 40.16 -10.22
C ASN A 377 -3.25 39.85 -11.40
N ALA A 378 -3.25 38.61 -11.91
CA ALA A 378 -4.13 38.21 -13.01
C ALA A 378 -5.61 38.32 -12.61
N VAL A 379 -5.97 37.88 -11.42
CA VAL A 379 -7.33 38.02 -10.86
C VAL A 379 -7.70 39.51 -10.74
N ALA A 380 -6.83 40.30 -10.13
CA ALA A 380 -7.07 41.73 -10.01
C ALA A 380 -7.27 42.39 -11.38
N THR A 381 -6.44 42.04 -12.36
CA THR A 381 -6.55 42.57 -13.74
C THR A 381 -7.85 42.14 -14.43
N SER A 382 -8.35 40.93 -14.13
CA SER A 382 -9.60 40.44 -14.75
C SER A 382 -10.88 40.98 -14.10
N LEU A 383 -10.83 41.32 -12.83
CA LEU A 383 -12.02 41.74 -12.05
C LEU A 383 -12.13 43.25 -11.83
N LEU A 384 -11.01 43.96 -11.78
CA LEU A 384 -11.05 45.39 -11.60
C LEU A 384 -11.34 46.11 -12.95
N PRO A 385 -12.19 47.13 -12.92
CA PRO A 385 -12.47 47.94 -14.12
C PRO A 385 -11.17 48.67 -14.53
N HIS A 386 -10.45 48.07 -15.45
CA HIS A 386 -9.17 48.60 -15.94
C HIS A 386 -9.40 49.32 -17.26
N LYS A 387 -9.40 50.63 -17.22
CA LYS A 387 -9.11 51.40 -18.43
C LYS A 387 -7.61 51.32 -18.67
N ARG A 388 -7.20 50.50 -19.64
CA ARG A 388 -5.80 50.43 -20.07
C ARG A 388 -5.32 51.83 -20.40
N SER A 389 -4.31 52.31 -19.70
CA SER A 389 -3.67 53.58 -20.05
C SER A 389 -2.88 53.37 -21.36
N ARG A 390 -2.66 54.46 -22.06
CA ARG A 390 -1.78 54.43 -23.25
C ARG A 390 -0.40 53.88 -22.92
N GLU A 391 0.13 54.23 -21.77
CA GLU A 391 1.42 53.74 -21.25
C GLU A 391 1.44 52.20 -20.99
N ASP A 392 0.32 51.61 -20.55
CA ASP A 392 0.21 50.17 -20.35
C ASP A 392 0.27 49.44 -21.70
N VAL A 393 -0.41 49.98 -22.73
CA VAL A 393 -0.38 49.41 -24.08
C VAL A 393 1.00 49.57 -24.71
N GLU A 394 1.66 50.71 -24.55
CA GLU A 394 3.01 50.96 -25.04
C GLU A 394 4.04 50.04 -24.38
N ARG A 395 3.91 49.77 -23.07
CA ARG A 395 4.75 48.84 -22.31
C ARG A 395 4.58 47.39 -22.79
N ASP A 396 3.35 46.97 -23.03
CA ASP A 396 3.04 45.63 -23.57
C ASP A 396 3.58 45.47 -25.01
N ILE A 397 3.48 46.51 -25.81
CA ILE A 397 4.05 46.51 -27.16
C ILE A 397 5.57 46.40 -27.10
N ALA A 398 6.24 47.14 -26.22
CA ALA A 398 7.68 47.07 -26.05
C ALA A 398 8.13 45.66 -25.60
N ARG A 399 7.41 45.05 -24.63
CA ARG A 399 7.68 43.69 -24.14
C ARG A 399 7.47 42.62 -25.20
N THR A 400 6.43 42.80 -26.06
CA THR A 400 6.15 41.87 -27.15
C THR A 400 7.19 41.96 -28.26
N LYS A 401 7.63 43.17 -28.59
CA LYS A 401 8.74 43.40 -29.53
C LYS A 401 10.05 42.78 -29.03
N GLN A 402 10.36 42.91 -27.77
CA GLN A 402 11.57 42.29 -27.18
C GLN A 402 11.51 40.76 -27.23
N LYS A 403 10.33 40.16 -26.98
CA LYS A 403 10.12 38.72 -27.12
C LYS A 403 10.24 38.28 -28.58
N LEU A 404 9.72 39.10 -29.54
CA LEU A 404 9.80 38.80 -30.96
C LEU A 404 11.27 38.80 -31.42
N ALA A 405 12.02 39.84 -31.08
CA ALA A 405 13.46 39.90 -31.40
C ALA A 405 14.25 38.72 -30.86
N ALA A 406 13.96 38.26 -29.60
CA ALA A 406 14.62 37.12 -29.06
C ALA A 406 14.26 35.79 -29.78
N LEU A 407 13.04 35.66 -30.28
CA LEU A 407 12.62 34.52 -31.07
C LEU A 407 13.18 34.54 -32.49
N GLU A 408 13.36 35.74 -33.05
CA GLU A 408 14.00 35.95 -34.37
C GLU A 408 15.50 35.57 -34.29
N ASP A 409 16.23 35.98 -33.24
CA ASP A 409 17.61 35.55 -32.96
C ASP A 409 17.73 34.01 -32.77
N GLU A 410 16.75 33.43 -32.05
CA GLU A 410 16.71 31.96 -31.88
C GLU A 410 16.45 31.25 -33.21
N LEU A 411 15.57 31.79 -34.04
CA LEU A 411 15.27 31.27 -35.37
C LEU A 411 16.49 31.37 -36.32
N GLU A 412 17.23 32.47 -36.25
CA GLU A 412 18.45 32.68 -37.06
C GLU A 412 19.55 31.66 -36.65
N THR A 413 19.75 31.46 -35.35
CA THR A 413 20.67 30.44 -34.84
C THR A 413 20.27 29.02 -35.22
N LEU A 414 18.97 28.71 -35.28
CA LEU A 414 18.49 27.38 -35.69
C LEU A 414 18.63 27.16 -37.22
N THR A 415 18.45 28.23 -38.02
CA THR A 415 18.64 28.14 -39.48
C THR A 415 20.10 28.01 -39.87
N GLU A 416 21.05 28.62 -39.13
CA GLU A 416 22.49 28.44 -39.33
C GLU A 416 22.98 27.03 -38.97
N THR A 417 22.32 26.34 -38.03
CA THR A 417 22.67 24.97 -37.65
C THR A 417 22.11 23.90 -38.60
N ASP A 418 21.09 24.23 -39.42
CA ASP A 418 20.43 23.34 -40.39
C ASP A 418 20.93 23.53 -41.85
N GLY A 419 21.99 24.31 -42.05
CA GLY A 419 22.64 24.43 -43.36
C GLY A 419 23.13 23.09 -43.91
N PRO A 420 23.05 22.85 -45.22
CA PRO A 420 23.35 21.55 -45.82
C PRO A 420 24.77 21.15 -45.55
N LYS A 421 24.93 20.07 -44.83
CA LYS A 421 26.21 19.33 -44.78
C LYS A 421 26.42 18.69 -46.15
N ASN A 422 27.25 19.32 -46.95
CA ASN A 422 27.84 18.72 -48.14
C ASN A 422 28.64 17.46 -47.79
#